data_d770d787e946163e50c64a10c76cc8f4
#
_entry.id   d770d787e946163e50c64a10c76cc8f4
#
_cell.length_a   1.000
_cell.length_b   1.000
_cell.length_c   1.000
_cell.angle_alpha   90.00
_cell.angle_beta   90.00
_cell.angle_gamma   90.00
#
_symmetry.space_group_name_H-M   'P 1'
#
loop_
_entity.id
_entity.type
_entity.pdbx_description
1 polymer ?
#
loop_
_entity_poly.entity_id
_entity_poly.type
_entity_poly.pdbx_seq_one_letter_code
_entity_poly.pdbx_strand_id
1 'polypeptide(L)'
;MGQIFIKYSNDITDKLQEILPTDLKNLKINQSKYSFLMKENGGIYDDLIITRMKDKYMIILNAACKQNDLQIIKNKLNDQNLDMNNDLSLIAIQGPESKTILENVVSNVSKLKFMNGENFSFKNNEIFITRSGYTGEDGFEISLPNKVAISFVEELISKGSTLIGLGARDTLRLEAGLCLYGHDINENTSPVEANLKWAISINRINDNFIGSHQIKKQIEEGVSKLRVGIKPETRVIARESTKIFDERKRGNI
;
A
#
# COMPACT_ATOMS: atom_id res chain seq x y z
N MET A 1 -1.52 -7.32 -8.39
CA MET A 1 -1.58 -5.88 -8.11
C MET A 1 -1.75 -5.13 -9.43
N GLY A 2 -2.45 -3.98 -9.40
CA GLY A 2 -2.49 -3.06 -10.53
C GLY A 2 -1.33 -2.07 -10.44
N GLN A 3 -0.74 -1.70 -11.57
CA GLN A 3 0.28 -0.64 -11.65
C GLN A 3 -0.19 0.40 -12.67
N ILE A 4 -0.37 1.64 -12.24
CA ILE A 4 -0.71 2.75 -13.13
C ILE A 4 0.34 3.85 -13.03
N PHE A 5 0.55 4.55 -14.14
CA PHE A 5 1.50 5.65 -14.24
C PHE A 5 0.78 6.89 -14.76
N ILE A 6 0.82 7.97 -14.00
CA ILE A 6 0.12 9.21 -14.30
C ILE A 6 1.16 10.30 -14.46
N LYS A 7 1.19 10.97 -15.62
CA LYS A 7 2.12 12.07 -15.88
C LYS A 7 1.97 13.15 -14.80
N TYR A 8 3.08 13.60 -14.25
CA TYR A 8 3.07 14.64 -13.23
C TYR A 8 2.72 16.00 -13.82
N SER A 9 1.80 16.71 -13.15
CA SER A 9 1.57 18.14 -13.27
C SER A 9 0.95 18.66 -11.98
N ASN A 10 0.91 19.98 -11.79
CA ASN A 10 0.24 20.57 -10.63
C ASN A 10 -1.27 20.28 -10.65
N ASP A 11 -1.92 20.38 -11.82
CA ASP A 11 -3.35 20.07 -12.01
C ASP A 11 -3.67 18.61 -11.61
N ILE A 12 -2.86 17.65 -12.06
CA ILE A 12 -2.98 16.22 -11.69
C ILE A 12 -2.78 16.04 -10.18
N THR A 13 -1.80 16.73 -9.61
CA THR A 13 -1.53 16.67 -8.16
C THR A 13 -2.72 17.19 -7.38
N ASP A 14 -3.31 18.32 -7.77
CA ASP A 14 -4.48 18.91 -7.12
C ASP A 14 -5.69 17.95 -7.19
N LYS A 15 -5.98 17.41 -8.37
CA LYS A 15 -7.07 16.44 -8.57
C LYS A 15 -6.89 15.15 -7.75
N LEU A 16 -5.69 14.61 -7.71
CA LEU A 16 -5.41 13.43 -6.87
C LEU A 16 -5.58 13.74 -5.39
N GLN A 17 -5.17 14.91 -4.92
CA GLN A 17 -5.34 15.31 -3.54
C GLN A 17 -6.81 15.53 -3.14
N GLU A 18 -7.74 15.66 -4.08
CA GLU A 18 -9.16 15.69 -3.75
C GLU A 18 -9.73 14.31 -3.37
N ILE A 19 -9.12 13.22 -3.84
CA ILE A 19 -9.55 11.84 -3.56
C ILE A 19 -8.61 11.08 -2.61
N LEU A 20 -7.41 11.63 -2.35
CA LEU A 20 -6.39 11.05 -1.48
C LEU A 20 -6.12 11.99 -0.29
N PRO A 21 -6.04 11.49 0.96
CA PRO A 21 -5.73 12.32 2.12
C PRO A 21 -4.23 12.63 2.26
N THR A 22 -3.43 12.24 1.26
CA THR A 22 -1.97 12.39 1.26
C THR A 22 -1.57 13.76 0.72
N ASP A 23 -0.59 14.40 1.35
CA ASP A 23 0.06 15.61 0.82
C ASP A 23 1.03 15.25 -0.31
N LEU A 24 0.53 15.32 -1.53
CA LEU A 24 1.30 15.04 -2.73
C LEU A 24 2.17 16.23 -3.18
N LYS A 25 1.81 17.47 -2.79
CA LYS A 25 2.60 18.65 -3.13
C LYS A 25 3.98 18.63 -2.49
N ASN A 26 4.05 18.12 -1.26
CA ASN A 26 5.29 17.98 -0.51
C ASN A 26 5.94 16.59 -0.64
N LEU A 27 5.37 15.69 -1.44
CA LEU A 27 5.95 14.38 -1.70
C LEU A 27 7.21 14.53 -2.57
N LYS A 28 8.35 14.14 -2.03
CA LYS A 28 9.63 14.28 -2.71
C LYS A 28 9.76 13.29 -3.87
N ILE A 29 10.56 13.63 -4.88
CA ILE A 29 10.92 12.69 -5.94
C ILE A 29 11.48 11.41 -5.32
N ASN A 30 11.07 10.28 -5.84
CA ASN A 30 11.44 8.93 -5.41
C ASN A 30 10.86 8.53 -4.03
N GLN A 31 10.01 9.34 -3.42
CA GLN A 31 9.34 9.01 -2.18
C GLN A 31 7.98 8.34 -2.45
N SER A 32 7.68 7.31 -1.67
CA SER A 32 6.40 6.61 -1.64
C SER A 32 5.60 6.97 -0.39
N LYS A 33 4.28 6.88 -0.49
CA LYS A 33 3.35 7.01 0.64
C LYS A 33 2.24 5.97 0.52
N TYR A 34 1.88 5.40 1.66
CA TYR A 34 0.63 4.67 1.83
C TYR A 34 -0.52 5.67 1.92
N SER A 35 -1.60 5.40 1.22
CA SER A 35 -2.76 6.28 1.12
C SER A 35 -4.04 5.48 0.88
N PHE A 36 -5.17 6.19 0.80
CA PHE A 36 -6.49 5.60 0.58
C PHE A 36 -7.22 6.34 -0.54
N LEU A 37 -8.02 5.61 -1.33
CA LEU A 37 -9.13 6.20 -2.08
C LEU A 37 -10.31 6.36 -1.13
N MET A 38 -10.73 7.61 -0.91
CA MET A 38 -11.71 7.96 0.10
C MET A 38 -13.12 8.05 -0.47
N LYS A 39 -14.11 7.74 0.39
CA LYS A 39 -15.55 7.96 0.17
C LYS A 39 -16.02 9.21 0.88
N GLU A 40 -17.15 9.77 0.44
CA GLU A 40 -17.78 10.95 1.08
C GLU A 40 -18.16 10.71 2.54
N ASN A 41 -18.55 9.48 2.89
CA ASN A 41 -18.87 9.08 4.27
C ASN A 41 -17.63 8.86 5.15
N GLY A 42 -16.42 9.10 4.65
CA GLY A 42 -15.15 8.86 5.34
C GLY A 42 -14.66 7.42 5.29
N GLY A 43 -15.36 6.52 4.61
CA GLY A 43 -14.93 5.14 4.39
C GLY A 43 -13.84 5.03 3.32
N ILE A 44 -13.29 3.83 3.16
CA ILE A 44 -12.15 3.55 2.28
C ILE A 44 -12.63 2.71 1.10
N TYR A 45 -12.46 3.21 -0.15
CA TYR A 45 -12.70 2.41 -1.36
C TYR A 45 -11.62 1.38 -1.59
N ASP A 46 -10.37 1.75 -1.37
CA ASP A 46 -9.20 0.87 -1.36
C ASP A 46 -8.01 1.59 -0.73
N ASP A 47 -7.01 0.83 -0.31
CA ASP A 47 -5.71 1.34 0.09
C ASP A 47 -4.68 1.14 -1.03
N LEU A 48 -3.72 2.03 -1.11
CA LEU A 48 -2.76 2.07 -2.21
C LEU A 48 -1.39 2.61 -1.78
N ILE A 49 -0.40 2.38 -2.62
CA ILE A 49 0.89 3.06 -2.51
C ILE A 49 1.03 4.01 -3.69
N ILE A 50 1.31 5.29 -3.40
CA ILE A 50 1.64 6.29 -4.40
C ILE A 50 3.10 6.71 -4.29
N THR A 51 3.83 6.69 -5.40
CA THR A 51 5.25 7.07 -5.50
C THR A 51 5.39 8.26 -6.43
N ARG A 52 6.07 9.31 -5.97
CA ARG A 52 6.43 10.46 -6.80
C ARG A 52 7.71 10.14 -7.57
N MET A 53 7.60 9.80 -8.83
CA MET A 53 8.77 9.69 -9.73
C MET A 53 9.12 11.07 -10.31
N LYS A 54 10.19 11.17 -11.09
CA LYS A 54 10.67 12.45 -11.63
C LYS A 54 9.61 13.18 -12.46
N ASP A 55 8.93 12.47 -13.34
CA ASP A 55 7.99 13.03 -14.34
C ASP A 55 6.56 12.45 -14.24
N LYS A 56 6.32 11.55 -13.30
CA LYS A 56 5.05 10.85 -13.14
C LYS A 56 4.82 10.41 -11.70
N TYR A 57 3.58 10.05 -11.38
CA TYR A 57 3.23 9.22 -10.25
C TYR A 57 3.12 7.76 -10.69
N MET A 58 3.62 6.85 -9.86
CA MET A 58 3.33 5.43 -9.92
C MET A 58 2.37 5.10 -8.79
N ILE A 59 1.26 4.45 -9.09
CA ILE A 59 0.29 4.00 -8.09
C ILE A 59 0.15 2.49 -8.19
N ILE A 60 0.27 1.82 -7.04
CA ILE A 60 0.07 0.39 -6.90
C ILE A 60 -1.27 0.17 -6.22
N LEU A 61 -2.16 -0.57 -6.91
CA LEU A 61 -3.53 -0.86 -6.52
C LEU A 61 -3.69 -2.33 -6.12
N ASN A 62 -4.59 -2.62 -5.18
CA ASN A 62 -4.89 -3.99 -4.78
C ASN A 62 -5.51 -4.79 -5.94
N ALA A 63 -5.12 -6.05 -6.05
CA ALA A 63 -5.48 -6.89 -7.19
C ALA A 63 -7.00 -7.05 -7.36
N ALA A 64 -7.74 -7.15 -6.25
CA ALA A 64 -9.19 -7.32 -6.25
C ALA A 64 -9.94 -6.04 -6.65
N CYS A 65 -9.42 -4.87 -6.23
CA CYS A 65 -10.10 -3.57 -6.38
C CYS A 65 -9.64 -2.78 -7.62
N LYS A 66 -8.50 -3.14 -8.22
CA LYS A 66 -7.78 -2.37 -9.24
C LYS A 66 -8.63 -1.81 -10.39
N GLN A 67 -9.70 -2.49 -10.82
CA GLN A 67 -10.56 -2.02 -11.91
C GLN A 67 -11.47 -0.88 -11.45
N ASN A 68 -12.05 -1.01 -10.27
CA ASN A 68 -12.86 0.03 -9.66
C ASN A 68 -12.02 1.26 -9.35
N ASP A 69 -10.83 1.06 -8.77
CA ASP A 69 -9.90 2.13 -8.43
C ASP A 69 -9.43 2.90 -9.65
N LEU A 70 -9.09 2.16 -10.72
CA LEU A 70 -8.74 2.77 -12.01
C LEU A 70 -9.89 3.66 -12.52
N GLN A 71 -11.14 3.19 -12.42
CA GLN A 71 -12.30 3.96 -12.88
C GLN A 71 -12.52 5.23 -12.04
N ILE A 72 -12.35 5.14 -10.72
CA ILE A 72 -12.42 6.31 -9.82
C ILE A 72 -11.37 7.35 -10.21
N ILE A 73 -10.13 6.90 -10.43
CA ILE A 73 -9.02 7.78 -10.82
C ILE A 73 -9.25 8.38 -12.21
N LYS A 74 -9.66 7.58 -13.21
CA LYS A 74 -10.02 8.05 -14.56
C LYS A 74 -11.05 9.18 -14.50
N ASN A 75 -12.13 8.95 -13.78
CA ASN A 75 -13.21 9.93 -13.65
C ASN A 75 -12.71 11.22 -12.99
N LYS A 76 -11.89 11.09 -11.94
CA LYS A 76 -11.34 12.27 -11.24
C LYS A 76 -10.39 13.08 -12.12
N LEU A 77 -9.58 12.43 -12.89
CA LEU A 77 -8.59 13.09 -13.77
C LEU A 77 -9.20 13.56 -15.09
N ASN A 78 -10.42 13.12 -15.44
CA ASN A 78 -11.02 13.24 -16.77
C ASN A 78 -10.12 12.64 -17.87
N ASP A 79 -9.42 11.56 -17.56
CA ASP A 79 -8.50 10.85 -18.46
C ASP A 79 -8.97 9.42 -18.72
N GLN A 80 -9.76 9.23 -19.75
CA GLN A 80 -10.28 7.91 -20.13
C GLN A 80 -9.23 7.02 -20.80
N ASN A 81 -8.08 7.56 -21.20
CA ASN A 81 -6.98 6.82 -21.79
C ASN A 81 -6.00 6.28 -20.75
N LEU A 82 -6.12 6.70 -19.48
CA LEU A 82 -5.34 6.13 -18.38
C LEU A 82 -5.65 4.63 -18.30
N ASP A 83 -4.62 3.80 -18.26
CA ASP A 83 -4.80 2.35 -18.16
C ASP A 83 -3.73 1.72 -17.25
N MET A 84 -3.97 0.47 -16.87
CA MET A 84 -2.98 -0.31 -16.13
C MET A 84 -1.85 -0.71 -17.06
N ASN A 85 -0.63 -0.66 -16.53
CA ASN A 85 0.49 -1.23 -17.24
C ASN A 85 0.52 -2.75 -17.03
N ASN A 86 0.02 -3.49 -18.02
CA ASN A 86 -0.05 -4.95 -17.99
C ASN A 86 1.26 -5.62 -18.45
N ASP A 87 2.26 -4.85 -18.90
CA ASP A 87 3.57 -5.35 -19.32
C ASP A 87 4.57 -5.44 -18.16
N LEU A 88 4.14 -5.06 -16.95
CA LEU A 88 4.94 -5.09 -15.75
C LEU A 88 4.46 -6.12 -14.73
N SER A 89 5.40 -6.85 -14.17
CA SER A 89 5.23 -7.65 -12.96
C SER A 89 5.62 -6.85 -11.72
N LEU A 90 5.03 -7.18 -10.58
CA LEU A 90 5.44 -6.68 -9.26
C LEU A 90 5.91 -7.86 -8.41
N ILE A 91 7.17 -7.87 -8.03
CA ILE A 91 7.80 -8.92 -7.22
C ILE A 91 8.18 -8.31 -5.87
N ALA A 92 7.91 -9.02 -4.78
CA ALA A 92 8.32 -8.64 -3.44
C ALA A 92 9.37 -9.61 -2.91
N ILE A 93 10.49 -9.09 -2.40
CA ILE A 93 11.46 -9.82 -1.59
C ILE A 93 11.47 -9.22 -0.19
N GLN A 94 11.22 -10.04 0.83
CA GLN A 94 10.96 -9.59 2.20
C GLN A 94 11.77 -10.41 3.20
N GLY A 95 12.08 -9.82 4.34
CA GLY A 95 12.77 -10.47 5.45
C GLY A 95 14.15 -9.89 5.73
N PRO A 96 14.78 -10.27 6.86
CA PRO A 96 16.03 -9.67 7.34
C PRO A 96 17.18 -9.76 6.34
N GLU A 97 17.22 -10.80 5.50
CA GLU A 97 18.27 -11.00 4.50
C GLU A 97 17.94 -10.39 3.12
N SER A 98 16.74 -9.85 2.94
CA SER A 98 16.25 -9.33 1.65
C SER A 98 17.22 -8.31 1.03
N LYS A 99 17.79 -7.42 1.86
CA LYS A 99 18.79 -6.44 1.42
C LYS A 99 20.07 -7.10 0.88
N THR A 100 20.59 -8.08 1.59
CA THR A 100 21.84 -8.77 1.19
C THR A 100 21.61 -9.58 -0.07
N ILE A 101 20.51 -10.31 -0.15
CA ILE A 101 20.15 -11.12 -1.32
C ILE A 101 19.97 -10.23 -2.55
N LEU A 102 19.18 -9.17 -2.43
CA LEU A 102 18.89 -8.28 -3.57
C LEU A 102 20.12 -7.50 -4.02
N GLU A 103 21.02 -7.07 -3.12
CA GLU A 103 22.27 -6.40 -3.46
C GLU A 103 23.19 -7.27 -4.32
N ASN A 104 23.13 -8.61 -4.17
CA ASN A 104 23.87 -9.55 -5.01
C ASN A 104 23.28 -9.71 -6.43
N VAL A 105 22.06 -9.22 -6.67
CA VAL A 105 21.38 -9.26 -7.98
C VAL A 105 21.37 -7.88 -8.63
N VAL A 106 21.14 -6.84 -7.83
CA VAL A 106 21.08 -5.44 -8.29
C VAL A 106 21.90 -4.57 -7.34
N SER A 107 23.02 -4.05 -7.83
CA SER A 107 23.94 -3.26 -7.01
C SER A 107 23.35 -1.93 -6.55
N ASN A 108 23.74 -1.50 -5.35
CA ASN A 108 23.36 -0.23 -4.71
C ASN A 108 21.89 -0.12 -4.21
N VAL A 109 21.12 -1.20 -4.22
CA VAL A 109 19.75 -1.18 -3.64
C VAL A 109 19.77 -0.95 -2.13
N SER A 110 20.86 -1.33 -1.46
CA SER A 110 21.06 -1.12 -0.02
C SER A 110 21.06 0.35 0.39
N LYS A 111 21.28 1.28 -0.54
CA LYS A 111 21.26 2.74 -0.32
C LYS A 111 19.82 3.30 -0.25
N LEU A 112 18.83 2.57 -0.75
CA LEU A 112 17.44 2.99 -0.66
C LEU A 112 17.01 3.13 0.79
N LYS A 113 16.34 4.23 1.09
CA LYS A 113 15.66 4.44 2.38
C LYS A 113 14.28 3.82 2.35
N PHE A 114 13.74 3.48 3.50
CA PHE A 114 12.36 3.00 3.63
C PHE A 114 11.39 4.00 2.99
N MET A 115 10.40 3.48 2.24
CA MET A 115 9.44 4.25 1.44
C MET A 115 10.10 5.18 0.42
N ASN A 116 11.24 4.78 -0.16
CA ASN A 116 11.83 5.41 -1.32
C ASN A 116 12.10 4.36 -2.40
N GLY A 117 12.08 4.81 -3.65
CA GLY A 117 12.36 3.97 -4.81
C GLY A 117 13.23 4.66 -5.84
N GLU A 118 13.92 3.89 -6.64
CA GLU A 118 14.77 4.38 -7.72
C GLU A 118 14.73 3.43 -8.92
N ASN A 119 15.12 3.95 -10.10
CA ASN A 119 15.33 3.12 -11.27
C ASN A 119 16.69 2.43 -11.17
N PHE A 120 16.67 1.14 -11.48
CA PHE A 120 17.84 0.28 -11.59
C PHE A 120 17.85 -0.43 -12.94
N SER A 121 18.86 -1.23 -13.20
CA SER A 121 18.96 -2.04 -14.41
C SER A 121 19.16 -3.51 -14.07
N PHE A 122 18.40 -4.38 -14.74
CA PHE A 122 18.60 -5.82 -14.70
C PHE A 122 18.60 -6.39 -16.12
N LYS A 123 19.71 -7.03 -16.53
CA LYS A 123 19.88 -7.60 -17.89
C LYS A 123 19.48 -6.61 -19.00
N ASN A 124 19.98 -5.38 -18.93
CA ASN A 124 19.68 -4.28 -19.85
C ASN A 124 18.19 -3.85 -19.91
N ASN A 125 17.39 -4.18 -18.90
CA ASN A 125 16.04 -3.69 -18.75
C ASN A 125 15.95 -2.76 -17.54
N GLU A 126 15.26 -1.63 -17.71
CA GLU A 126 14.95 -0.75 -16.60
C GLU A 126 13.93 -1.43 -15.67
N ILE A 127 14.20 -1.36 -14.39
CA ILE A 127 13.32 -1.84 -13.31
C ILE A 127 13.23 -0.75 -12.27
N PHE A 128 12.09 -0.66 -11.57
CA PHE A 128 11.91 0.28 -10.48
C PHE A 128 11.82 -0.48 -9.17
N ILE A 129 12.65 -0.14 -8.21
CA ILE A 129 12.72 -0.82 -6.91
C ILE A 129 12.36 0.18 -5.81
N THR A 130 11.39 -0.18 -4.98
CA THR A 130 11.07 0.53 -3.74
C THR A 130 11.51 -0.28 -2.53
N ARG A 131 12.04 0.38 -1.48
CA ARG A 131 12.25 -0.27 -0.19
C ARG A 131 10.98 -0.17 0.62
N SER A 132 10.15 -1.17 0.48
CA SER A 132 8.79 -1.26 1.02
C SER A 132 8.38 -2.71 1.16
N GLY A 133 7.29 -2.97 1.86
CA GLY A 133 6.80 -4.33 2.02
C GLY A 133 5.54 -4.43 2.86
N TYR A 134 5.09 -5.68 3.04
CA TYR A 134 3.84 -6.02 3.69
C TYR A 134 4.03 -7.15 4.72
N THR A 135 5.17 -7.14 5.44
CA THR A 135 5.53 -8.23 6.37
C THR A 135 5.98 -7.74 7.74
N GLY A 136 6.15 -6.42 7.92
CA GLY A 136 6.74 -5.86 9.13
C GLY A 136 8.27 -5.94 9.20
N GLU A 137 8.89 -6.64 8.25
CA GLU A 137 10.34 -6.78 8.10
C GLU A 137 10.86 -5.87 6.99
N ASP A 138 12.20 -5.75 6.91
CA ASP A 138 12.84 -5.07 5.78
C ASP A 138 12.56 -5.80 4.47
N GLY A 139 12.42 -5.05 3.39
CA GLY A 139 12.10 -5.64 2.11
C GLY A 139 12.02 -4.65 0.98
N PHE A 140 11.83 -5.20 -0.22
CA PHE A 140 11.76 -4.44 -1.46
C PHE A 140 10.63 -4.95 -2.33
N GLU A 141 10.04 -4.04 -3.08
CA GLU A 141 9.07 -4.34 -4.13
C GLU A 141 9.64 -3.88 -5.47
N ILE A 142 9.65 -4.77 -6.44
CA ILE A 142 10.33 -4.59 -7.72
C ILE A 142 9.28 -4.61 -8.84
N SER A 143 9.11 -3.47 -9.51
CA SER A 143 8.35 -3.34 -10.75
C SER A 143 9.29 -3.55 -11.94
N LEU A 144 9.02 -4.55 -12.77
CA LEU A 144 9.89 -4.94 -13.86
C LEU A 144 9.10 -5.51 -15.05
N PRO A 145 9.66 -5.43 -16.28
CA PRO A 145 9.01 -6.00 -17.46
C PRO A 145 8.74 -7.51 -17.32
N ASN A 146 7.54 -7.95 -17.71
CA ASN A 146 7.13 -9.36 -17.65
C ASN A 146 8.15 -10.31 -18.29
N LYS A 147 8.78 -9.90 -19.39
CA LYS A 147 9.78 -10.71 -20.13
C LYS A 147 11.01 -11.10 -19.32
N VAL A 148 11.34 -10.37 -18.25
CA VAL A 148 12.51 -10.66 -17.38
C VAL A 148 12.10 -11.12 -15.99
N ALA A 149 10.82 -11.16 -15.65
CA ALA A 149 10.33 -11.47 -14.32
C ALA A 149 10.76 -12.87 -13.85
N ILE A 150 10.63 -13.88 -14.70
CA ILE A 150 11.03 -15.27 -14.38
C ILE A 150 12.53 -15.31 -14.06
N SER A 151 13.36 -14.78 -14.98
CA SER A 151 14.82 -14.81 -14.80
C SER A 151 15.27 -13.98 -13.59
N PHE A 152 14.52 -12.95 -13.20
CA PHE A 152 14.80 -12.18 -11.98
C PHE A 152 14.52 -13.01 -10.71
N VAL A 153 13.39 -13.73 -10.68
CA VAL A 153 13.05 -14.63 -9.56
C VAL A 153 14.06 -15.77 -9.44
N GLU A 154 14.45 -16.39 -10.55
CA GLU A 154 15.47 -17.45 -10.56
C GLU A 154 16.81 -16.96 -9.99
N GLU A 155 17.20 -15.74 -10.34
CA GLU A 155 18.41 -15.11 -9.79
C GLU A 155 18.28 -14.91 -8.26
N LEU A 156 17.16 -14.39 -7.76
CA LEU A 156 16.91 -14.25 -6.33
C LEU A 156 16.97 -15.59 -5.59
N ILE A 157 16.38 -16.64 -6.15
CA ILE A 157 16.41 -18.01 -5.59
C ILE A 157 17.86 -18.52 -5.55
N SER A 158 18.63 -18.31 -6.60
CA SER A 158 20.05 -18.71 -6.67
C SER A 158 20.91 -18.04 -5.59
N LYS A 159 20.47 -16.87 -5.10
CA LYS A 159 21.13 -16.11 -4.01
C LYS A 159 20.57 -16.41 -2.63
N GLY A 160 19.66 -17.37 -2.50
CA GLY A 160 19.17 -17.89 -1.23
C GLY A 160 17.76 -17.47 -0.83
N SER A 161 17.02 -16.77 -1.69
CA SER A 161 15.62 -16.48 -1.39
C SER A 161 14.74 -17.73 -1.55
N THR A 162 13.68 -17.80 -0.76
CA THR A 162 12.70 -18.89 -0.79
C THR A 162 11.37 -18.38 -1.28
N LEU A 163 10.69 -19.14 -2.14
CA LEU A 163 9.32 -18.84 -2.57
C LEU A 163 8.35 -18.99 -1.40
N ILE A 164 7.51 -17.98 -1.22
CA ILE A 164 6.56 -17.87 -0.11
C ILE A 164 5.13 -17.90 -0.64
N GLY A 165 4.27 -18.74 -0.01
CA GLY A 165 2.85 -18.80 -0.33
C GLY A 165 2.03 -17.64 0.28
N LEU A 166 0.82 -17.43 -0.25
CA LEU A 166 -0.09 -16.38 0.21
C LEU A 166 -0.46 -16.51 1.70
N GLY A 167 -0.54 -17.73 2.24
CA GLY A 167 -0.81 -17.96 3.67
C GLY A 167 0.26 -17.37 4.58
N ALA A 168 1.55 -17.51 4.20
CA ALA A 168 2.65 -16.90 4.96
C ALA A 168 2.60 -15.35 4.85
N ARG A 169 2.31 -14.80 3.66
CA ARG A 169 2.12 -13.37 3.47
C ARG A 169 1.01 -12.82 4.38
N ASP A 170 -0.13 -13.52 4.46
CA ASP A 170 -1.27 -13.09 5.28
C ASP A 170 -0.94 -13.17 6.78
N THR A 171 -0.27 -14.22 7.23
CA THR A 171 0.16 -14.34 8.63
C THR A 171 1.14 -13.21 9.01
N LEU A 172 2.14 -12.95 8.18
CA LEU A 172 3.16 -11.92 8.44
C LEU A 172 2.54 -10.51 8.49
N ARG A 173 1.68 -10.16 7.53
CA ARG A 173 1.03 -8.83 7.55
C ARG A 173 0.14 -8.66 8.79
N LEU A 174 -0.57 -9.73 9.19
CA LEU A 174 -1.43 -9.72 10.37
C LEU A 174 -0.62 -9.51 11.65
N GLU A 175 0.47 -10.24 11.83
CA GLU A 175 1.38 -10.08 12.96
C GLU A 175 2.02 -8.68 13.01
N ALA A 176 2.29 -8.09 11.84
CA ALA A 176 2.78 -6.72 11.73
C ALA A 176 1.69 -5.65 11.94
N GLY A 177 0.41 -6.04 12.08
CA GLY A 177 -0.72 -5.14 12.24
C GLY A 177 -1.12 -4.39 10.96
N LEU A 178 -0.68 -4.86 9.78
CA LEU A 178 -1.00 -4.25 8.49
C LEU A 178 -2.39 -4.70 8.02
N CYS A 179 -3.19 -3.74 7.56
CA CYS A 179 -4.55 -4.00 7.11
C CYS A 179 -4.59 -4.74 5.78
N LEU A 180 -5.60 -5.58 5.61
CA LEU A 180 -5.99 -6.17 4.34
C LEU A 180 -7.37 -5.62 3.95
N TYR A 181 -7.45 -4.97 2.78
CA TYR A 181 -8.71 -4.49 2.26
C TYR A 181 -9.70 -5.64 2.00
N GLY A 182 -10.95 -5.41 2.38
CA GLY A 182 -12.02 -6.42 2.35
C GLY A 182 -12.14 -7.25 3.62
N HIS A 183 -11.14 -7.19 4.53
CA HIS A 183 -11.15 -7.87 5.83
C HIS A 183 -11.09 -6.86 6.99
N ASP A 184 -9.97 -6.13 7.11
CA ASP A 184 -9.78 -5.19 8.22
C ASP A 184 -10.30 -3.79 7.92
N ILE A 185 -10.35 -3.42 6.67
CA ILE A 185 -10.83 -2.14 6.13
C ILE A 185 -11.72 -2.34 4.92
N ASN A 186 -12.71 -1.47 4.76
CA ASN A 186 -13.68 -1.50 3.66
C ASN A 186 -14.38 -0.14 3.53
N GLU A 187 -15.38 -0.07 2.67
CA GLU A 187 -16.18 1.12 2.39
C GLU A 187 -16.94 1.72 3.59
N ASN A 188 -17.09 0.97 4.67
CA ASN A 188 -17.77 1.38 5.91
C ASN A 188 -16.81 1.59 7.09
N THR A 189 -15.50 1.52 6.82
CA THR A 189 -14.44 1.70 7.82
C THR A 189 -13.62 2.93 7.47
N SER A 190 -13.53 3.87 8.41
CA SER A 190 -12.69 5.04 8.22
C SER A 190 -11.22 4.77 8.59
N PRO A 191 -10.26 5.56 8.09
CA PRO A 191 -8.87 5.48 8.54
C PRO A 191 -8.70 5.73 10.04
N VAL A 192 -9.60 6.49 10.68
CA VAL A 192 -9.56 6.73 12.13
C VAL A 192 -9.97 5.47 12.89
N GLU A 193 -11.07 4.84 12.50
CA GLU A 193 -11.55 3.57 13.07
C GLU A 193 -10.55 2.42 12.85
N ALA A 194 -9.91 2.41 11.68
CA ALA A 194 -8.88 1.42 11.34
C ALA A 194 -7.53 1.60 12.07
N ASN A 195 -7.40 2.65 12.91
CA ASN A 195 -6.12 3.03 13.54
C ASN A 195 -5.03 3.37 12.51
N LEU A 196 -5.42 3.97 11.38
CA LEU A 196 -4.57 4.37 10.26
C LEU A 196 -4.47 5.90 10.11
N LYS A 197 -4.85 6.66 11.14
CA LYS A 197 -4.78 8.14 11.15
C LYS A 197 -3.41 8.66 10.74
N TRP A 198 -2.34 7.94 11.05
CA TRP A 198 -0.96 8.28 10.69
C TRP A 198 -0.70 8.39 9.18
N ALA A 199 -1.52 7.72 8.35
CA ALA A 199 -1.42 7.78 6.89
C ALA A 199 -2.09 9.03 6.28
N ILE A 200 -2.92 9.74 7.06
CA ILE A 200 -3.46 11.04 6.69
C ILE A 200 -2.39 12.09 6.97
N SER A 201 -2.00 12.86 5.96
CA SER A 201 -1.03 13.93 6.16
C SER A 201 -1.61 15.01 7.07
N ILE A 202 -0.88 15.37 8.14
CA ILE A 202 -1.38 16.26 9.19
C ILE A 202 -1.83 17.64 8.66
N ASN A 203 -1.12 18.17 7.68
CA ASN A 203 -1.45 19.43 7.00
C ASN A 203 -2.70 19.33 6.09
N ARG A 204 -3.20 18.10 5.85
CA ARG A 204 -4.38 17.82 5.05
C ARG A 204 -5.66 17.63 5.87
N ILE A 205 -5.56 17.51 7.20
CA ILE A 205 -6.73 17.26 8.07
C ILE A 205 -7.79 18.37 7.94
N ASN A 206 -7.36 19.60 7.66
CA ASN A 206 -8.25 20.73 7.47
C ASN A 206 -8.58 21.04 6.00
N ASP A 207 -8.04 20.25 5.07
CA ASP A 207 -8.27 20.43 3.64
C ASP A 207 -9.54 19.72 3.17
N ASN A 208 -10.04 20.13 2.02
CA ASN A 208 -11.21 19.53 1.40
C ASN A 208 -10.79 18.37 0.47
N PHE A 209 -10.57 17.20 1.01
CA PHE A 209 -10.57 15.94 0.26
C PHE A 209 -11.88 15.19 0.51
N ILE A 210 -12.24 14.27 -0.37
CA ILE A 210 -13.46 13.45 -0.22
C ILE A 210 -13.46 12.75 1.14
N GLY A 211 -14.52 12.94 1.93
CA GLY A 211 -14.66 12.38 3.27
C GLY A 211 -13.96 13.15 4.39
N SER A 212 -13.22 14.23 4.10
CA SER A 212 -12.46 15.00 5.09
C SER A 212 -13.30 15.51 6.26
N HIS A 213 -14.53 15.95 6.01
CA HIS A 213 -15.42 16.40 7.08
C HIS A 213 -15.69 15.31 8.14
N GLN A 214 -15.99 14.09 7.68
CA GLN A 214 -16.22 12.96 8.59
C GLN A 214 -14.95 12.55 9.33
N ILE A 215 -13.80 12.54 8.63
CA ILE A 215 -12.49 12.24 9.24
C ILE A 215 -12.15 13.27 10.32
N LYS A 216 -12.33 14.57 10.04
CA LYS A 216 -12.08 15.64 11.01
C LYS A 216 -12.97 15.47 12.25
N LYS A 217 -14.27 15.25 12.05
CA LYS A 217 -15.21 15.00 13.14
C LYS A 217 -14.76 13.81 14.02
N GLN A 218 -14.37 12.71 13.42
CA GLN A 218 -13.88 11.53 14.14
C GLN A 218 -12.57 11.78 14.89
N ILE A 219 -11.70 12.63 14.37
CA ILE A 219 -10.45 13.02 15.06
C ILE A 219 -10.76 13.88 16.30
N GLU A 220 -11.74 14.79 16.20
CA GLU A 220 -12.11 15.73 17.26
C GLU A 220 -12.97 15.07 18.34
N GLU A 221 -13.98 14.30 17.94
CA GLU A 221 -14.98 13.71 18.85
C GLU A 221 -14.65 12.28 19.28
N GLY A 222 -13.73 11.60 18.58
CA GLY A 222 -13.43 10.19 18.75
C GLY A 222 -14.31 9.30 17.90
N VAL A 223 -14.07 7.99 17.99
CA VAL A 223 -14.82 6.94 17.27
C VAL A 223 -15.40 5.92 18.23
N SER A 224 -16.55 5.35 17.88
CA SER A 224 -17.19 4.29 18.66
C SER A 224 -16.57 2.90 18.47
N LYS A 225 -15.81 2.72 17.39
CA LYS A 225 -15.09 1.49 17.04
C LYS A 225 -13.65 1.82 16.76
N LEU A 226 -12.74 0.97 17.20
CA LEU A 226 -11.30 1.11 16.92
C LEU A 226 -10.71 -0.27 16.67
N ARG A 227 -10.00 -0.43 15.56
CA ARG A 227 -9.25 -1.65 15.26
C ARG A 227 -8.10 -1.81 16.25
N VAL A 228 -8.02 -2.97 16.87
CA VAL A 228 -6.96 -3.34 17.82
C VAL A 228 -6.39 -4.71 17.49
N GLY A 229 -5.14 -4.95 17.87
CA GLY A 229 -4.53 -6.27 17.79
C GLY A 229 -4.95 -7.14 18.98
N ILE A 230 -5.26 -8.41 18.70
CA ILE A 230 -5.59 -9.41 19.72
C ILE A 230 -4.64 -10.59 19.54
N LYS A 231 -4.10 -11.07 20.66
CA LYS A 231 -3.30 -12.29 20.69
C LYS A 231 -4.01 -13.33 21.57
N PRO A 232 -4.41 -14.49 21.02
CA PRO A 232 -4.96 -15.56 21.83
C PRO A 232 -3.93 -16.06 22.88
N GLU A 233 -4.39 -16.38 24.08
CA GLU A 233 -3.54 -16.91 25.16
C GLU A 233 -3.05 -18.33 24.86
N THR A 234 -3.80 -19.07 24.04
CA THR A 234 -3.49 -20.45 23.66
C THR A 234 -3.21 -20.57 22.16
N ARG A 235 -2.79 -21.75 21.69
CA ARG A 235 -2.57 -22.02 20.25
C ARG A 235 -3.87 -22.18 19.45
N VAL A 236 -4.92 -21.49 19.83
CA VAL A 236 -6.20 -21.47 19.11
C VAL A 236 -6.13 -20.43 18.01
N ILE A 237 -6.55 -20.81 16.81
CA ILE A 237 -6.68 -19.90 15.68
C ILE A 237 -8.01 -19.16 15.83
N ALA A 238 -7.95 -17.87 16.12
CA ALA A 238 -9.11 -16.99 16.06
C ALA A 238 -9.40 -16.67 14.58
N ARG A 239 -10.51 -17.20 14.05
CA ARG A 239 -10.97 -16.92 12.69
C ARG A 239 -11.92 -15.73 12.68
N GLU A 240 -12.16 -15.19 11.49
CA GLU A 240 -13.17 -14.17 11.27
C GLU A 240 -14.51 -14.58 11.91
N SER A 241 -15.21 -13.61 12.50
CA SER A 241 -16.46 -13.83 13.26
C SER A 241 -16.34 -14.65 14.54
N THR A 242 -15.13 -14.93 15.03
CA THR A 242 -14.94 -15.55 16.34
C THR A 242 -15.43 -14.61 17.44
N LYS A 243 -16.31 -15.11 18.32
CA LYS A 243 -16.82 -14.30 19.44
C LYS A 243 -15.75 -14.05 20.47
N ILE A 244 -15.55 -12.78 20.82
CA ILE A 244 -14.69 -12.38 21.94
C ILE A 244 -15.57 -12.16 23.17
N PHE A 245 -15.04 -12.57 24.32
CA PHE A 245 -15.69 -12.39 25.61
C PHE A 245 -14.68 -11.68 26.54
N ASP A 246 -15.09 -10.56 27.12
CA ASP A 246 -14.45 -10.06 28.33
C ASP A 246 -15.22 -10.56 29.56
N GLU A 247 -14.70 -10.34 30.74
CA GLU A 247 -15.34 -10.73 31.99
C GLU A 247 -16.71 -10.06 32.21
N ARG A 248 -17.04 -9.00 31.46
CA ARG A 248 -18.20 -8.15 31.67
C ARG A 248 -19.16 -8.07 30.47
N LYS A 249 -18.68 -8.21 29.25
CA LYS A 249 -19.47 -8.03 28.04
C LYS A 249 -19.07 -9.01 26.93
N ARG A 250 -20.06 -9.46 26.16
CA ARG A 250 -19.84 -10.20 24.90
C ARG A 250 -19.59 -9.21 23.77
N GLY A 251 -18.51 -9.36 23.03
CA GLY A 251 -18.24 -8.64 21.81
C GLY A 251 -18.19 -9.56 20.59
N ASN A 252 -18.34 -8.99 19.40
CA ASN A 252 -18.04 -9.67 18.13
C ASN A 252 -16.78 -9.03 17.55
N ILE A 253 -15.89 -9.83 17.00
CA ILE A 253 -14.78 -9.38 16.15
C ILE A 253 -15.33 -9.14 14.75
#